data_33045b3ac69ddef93acbdfdc82059d67
#
_entry.id   33045b3ac69ddef93acbdfdc82059d67
#
_cell.length_a   1.000
_cell.length_b   1.000
_cell.length_c   1.000
_cell.angle_alpha   90.00
_cell.angle_beta   90.00
_cell.angle_gamma   90.00
#
_symmetry.space_group_name_H-M   'P 1'
#
loop_
_entity.id
_entity.type
_entity.pdbx_description
1 polymer ?
#
loop_
_entity_poly.entity_id
_entity_poly.type
_entity_poly.pdbx_seq_one_letter_code
_entity_poly.pdbx_strand_id
1 'polypeptide(L)'
;PEGLAGKRIGVQRGATHQCYAEKMFPDAEIVLYGSQDEVFRDLALGRVDAQLSDSLIAQESFLSAEAGADYAFLGGDHTDVECYGEGVGIAVRKGEDALREDLSKAIAAIRENGTYAEINDTYFPFDIYGGRPAGE
;
A
#
# COMPACT_ATOMS: atom_id res chain seq x y z
N PRO A 1 -5.76 -15.35 -4.40
CA PRO A 1 -4.84 -15.56 -5.52
C PRO A 1 -4.25 -16.95 -5.46
N GLU A 2 -4.65 -17.78 -6.41
CA GLU A 2 -4.35 -19.22 -6.45
C GLU A 2 -2.84 -19.54 -6.53
N GLY A 3 -2.00 -18.55 -6.87
CA GLY A 3 -0.55 -18.74 -7.02
C GLY A 3 0.28 -18.60 -5.74
N LEU A 4 -0.32 -18.25 -4.59
CA LEU A 4 0.41 -18.00 -3.33
C LEU A 4 0.27 -19.15 -2.31
N ALA A 5 -0.51 -20.17 -2.60
CA ALA A 5 -0.62 -21.36 -1.74
C ALA A 5 0.76 -22.04 -1.55
N GLY A 6 1.16 -22.28 -0.31
CA GLY A 6 2.46 -22.85 0.06
C GLY A 6 3.67 -21.96 -0.19
N LYS A 7 3.46 -20.69 -0.56
CA LYS A 7 4.51 -19.67 -0.72
C LYS A 7 4.77 -18.94 0.58
N ARG A 8 6.00 -18.48 0.76
CA ARG A 8 6.42 -17.65 1.90
C ARG A 8 6.17 -16.17 1.55
N ILE A 9 5.32 -15.53 2.34
CA ILE A 9 4.99 -14.10 2.17
C ILE A 9 5.58 -13.31 3.33
N GLY A 10 6.54 -12.44 3.05
CA GLY A 10 7.15 -11.55 4.03
C GLY A 10 6.25 -10.35 4.33
N VAL A 11 6.01 -10.05 5.61
CA VAL A 11 5.26 -8.88 6.06
C VAL A 11 5.89 -8.28 7.31
N GLN A 12 5.72 -6.97 7.50
CA GLN A 12 6.14 -6.33 8.74
C GLN A 12 5.16 -6.69 9.86
N ARG A 13 5.72 -7.11 11.01
CA ARG A 13 4.96 -7.48 12.20
C ARG A 13 4.17 -6.29 12.76
N GLY A 14 2.91 -6.53 13.09
CA GLY A 14 2.02 -5.52 13.66
C GLY A 14 1.51 -4.48 12.66
N ALA A 15 1.88 -4.58 11.39
CA ALA A 15 1.31 -3.74 10.34
C ALA A 15 -0.08 -4.25 9.92
N THR A 16 -0.87 -3.38 9.28
CA THR A 16 -2.18 -3.72 8.71
C THR A 16 -2.07 -4.83 7.66
N HIS A 17 -0.94 -4.90 6.96
CA HIS A 17 -0.62 -5.92 5.97
C HIS A 17 -0.50 -7.32 6.56
N GLN A 18 -0.08 -7.46 7.83
CA GLN A 18 -0.10 -8.76 8.52
C GLN A 18 -1.54 -9.27 8.67
N CYS A 19 -2.46 -8.42 9.17
CA CYS A 19 -3.88 -8.75 9.28
C CYS A 19 -4.45 -9.25 7.94
N TYR A 20 -4.17 -8.50 6.88
CA TYR A 20 -4.64 -8.84 5.53
C TYR A 20 -4.04 -10.14 5.01
N ALA A 21 -2.73 -10.34 5.16
CA ALA A 21 -2.04 -11.54 4.69
C ALA A 21 -2.58 -12.81 5.37
N GLU A 22 -2.72 -12.78 6.70
CA GLU A 22 -3.26 -13.90 7.49
C GLU A 22 -4.72 -14.22 7.12
N LYS A 23 -5.52 -13.20 6.80
CA LYS A 23 -6.92 -13.35 6.42
C LYS A 23 -7.10 -13.88 5.00
N MET A 24 -6.35 -13.34 4.04
CA MET A 24 -6.58 -13.55 2.61
C MET A 24 -5.72 -14.67 2.00
N PHE A 25 -4.63 -15.07 2.66
CA PHE A 25 -3.73 -16.11 2.18
C PHE A 25 -3.53 -17.22 3.23
N PRO A 26 -4.63 -17.90 3.67
CA PRO A 26 -4.55 -18.90 4.75
C PRO A 26 -3.69 -20.10 4.40
N ASP A 27 -3.47 -20.36 3.11
CA ASP A 27 -2.64 -21.46 2.61
C ASP A 27 -1.18 -21.07 2.35
N ALA A 28 -0.81 -19.81 2.61
CA ALA A 28 0.57 -19.34 2.52
C ALA A 28 1.27 -19.35 3.88
N GLU A 29 2.58 -19.41 3.87
CA GLU A 29 3.41 -19.22 5.07
C GLU A 29 3.68 -17.71 5.25
N ILE A 30 3.11 -17.11 6.29
CA ILE A 30 3.32 -15.68 6.61
C ILE A 30 4.58 -15.55 7.48
N VAL A 31 5.62 -14.91 6.94
CA VAL A 31 6.90 -14.67 7.61
C VAL A 31 6.94 -13.24 8.15
N LEU A 32 7.05 -13.09 9.48
CA LEU A 32 6.97 -11.81 10.18
C LEU A 32 8.36 -11.22 10.44
N TYR A 33 8.57 -9.98 10.00
CA TYR A 33 9.81 -9.22 10.16
C TYR A 33 9.66 -8.02 11.10
N GLY A 34 10.75 -7.55 11.65
CA GLY A 34 10.79 -6.37 12.51
C GLY A 34 10.63 -5.05 11.73
N SER A 35 11.05 -5.03 10.46
CA SER A 35 10.97 -3.86 9.59
C SER A 35 10.69 -4.25 8.15
N GLN A 36 10.20 -3.30 7.35
CA GLN A 36 9.98 -3.50 5.92
C GLN A 36 11.30 -3.69 5.15
N ASP A 37 12.38 -3.05 5.57
CA ASP A 37 13.71 -3.22 4.96
C ASP A 37 14.24 -4.65 5.09
N GLU A 38 13.93 -5.32 6.21
CA GLU A 38 14.27 -6.74 6.38
C GLU A 38 13.48 -7.63 5.41
N VAL A 39 12.20 -7.31 5.18
CA VAL A 39 11.37 -8.01 4.18
C VAL A 39 11.97 -7.88 2.79
N PHE A 40 12.32 -6.66 2.36
CA PHE A 40 12.91 -6.41 1.04
C PHE A 40 14.24 -7.13 0.85
N ARG A 41 15.09 -7.13 1.89
CA ARG A 41 16.36 -7.85 1.86
C ARG A 41 16.17 -9.36 1.69
N ASP A 42 15.24 -9.94 2.42
CA ASP A 42 14.99 -11.37 2.38
C ASP A 42 14.23 -11.79 1.10
N LEU A 43 13.42 -10.90 0.52
CA LEU A 43 12.85 -11.09 -0.81
C LEU A 43 13.97 -11.14 -1.88
N ALA A 44 14.88 -10.18 -1.88
CA ALA A 44 16.01 -10.15 -2.81
C ALA A 44 16.94 -11.36 -2.68
N LEU A 45 17.04 -11.95 -1.48
CA LEU A 45 17.82 -13.17 -1.22
C LEU A 45 17.04 -14.47 -1.47
N GLY A 46 15.78 -14.40 -1.91
CA GLY A 46 14.93 -15.56 -2.16
C GLY A 46 14.52 -16.32 -0.90
N ARG A 47 14.60 -15.70 0.28
CA ARG A 47 14.18 -16.30 1.55
C ARG A 47 12.68 -16.22 1.76
N VAL A 48 12.00 -15.28 1.13
CA VAL A 48 10.55 -15.23 0.92
C VAL A 48 10.27 -15.19 -0.57
N ASP A 49 9.08 -15.63 -0.97
CA ASP A 49 8.69 -15.77 -2.38
C ASP A 49 7.89 -14.55 -2.86
N ALA A 50 7.28 -13.84 -1.92
CA ALA A 50 6.53 -12.60 -2.14
C ALA A 50 6.61 -11.72 -0.90
N GLN A 51 6.22 -10.46 -1.04
CA GLN A 51 6.03 -9.54 0.07
C GLN A 51 4.70 -8.81 -0.06
N LEU A 52 4.14 -8.36 1.06
CA LEU A 52 2.98 -7.50 1.09
C LEU A 52 3.27 -6.27 1.93
N SER A 53 3.16 -5.10 1.33
CA SER A 53 3.32 -3.80 1.95
C SER A 53 2.52 -2.75 1.21
N ASP A 54 2.58 -1.51 1.68
CA ASP A 54 2.09 -0.36 0.96
C ASP A 54 2.77 -0.25 -0.43
N SER A 55 1.98 -0.03 -1.47
CA SER A 55 2.46 0.03 -2.86
C SER A 55 3.46 1.16 -3.08
N LEU A 56 3.30 2.29 -2.39
CA LEU A 56 4.24 3.41 -2.48
C LEU A 56 5.59 3.04 -1.89
N ILE A 57 5.59 2.40 -0.73
CA ILE A 57 6.83 1.94 -0.07
C ILE A 57 7.52 0.88 -0.93
N ALA A 58 6.77 -0.07 -1.48
CA ALA A 58 7.33 -1.08 -2.38
C ALA A 58 7.94 -0.44 -3.65
N GLN A 59 7.24 0.52 -4.25
CA GLN A 59 7.71 1.23 -5.46
C GLN A 59 8.98 2.02 -5.17
N GLU A 60 8.96 2.90 -4.16
CA GLU A 60 10.05 3.84 -3.88
C GLU A 60 11.29 3.15 -3.30
N SER A 61 11.09 2.24 -2.35
CA SER A 61 12.19 1.66 -1.56
C SER A 61 12.75 0.37 -2.14
N PHE A 62 12.05 -0.30 -3.06
CA PHE A 62 12.48 -1.59 -3.59
C PHE A 62 12.44 -1.67 -5.11
N LEU A 63 11.27 -1.49 -5.75
CA LEU A 63 11.14 -1.69 -7.20
C LEU A 63 11.92 -0.69 -8.04
N SER A 64 12.13 0.54 -7.54
CA SER A 64 12.95 1.57 -8.20
C SER A 64 14.45 1.38 -7.98
N ALA A 65 14.86 0.47 -7.09
CA ALA A 65 16.26 0.15 -6.83
C ALA A 65 16.76 -1.02 -7.69
N GLU A 66 18.07 -1.16 -7.82
CA GLU A 66 18.69 -2.27 -8.56
C GLU A 66 18.26 -3.64 -8.04
N ALA A 67 18.09 -3.79 -6.72
CA ALA A 67 17.62 -5.03 -6.09
C ALA A 67 16.19 -5.43 -6.48
N GLY A 68 15.39 -4.48 -6.93
CA GLY A 68 14.00 -4.67 -7.35
C GLY A 68 13.81 -4.91 -8.86
N ALA A 69 14.89 -4.86 -9.66
CA ALA A 69 14.79 -4.88 -11.13
C ALA A 69 14.10 -6.14 -11.70
N ASP A 70 14.22 -7.28 -11.01
CA ASP A 70 13.61 -8.55 -11.42
C ASP A 70 12.23 -8.79 -10.78
N TYR A 71 11.67 -7.79 -10.11
CA TYR A 71 10.42 -7.89 -9.36
C TYR A 71 9.35 -6.95 -9.95
N ALA A 72 8.10 -7.32 -9.73
CA ALA A 72 6.97 -6.51 -10.14
C ALA A 72 5.79 -6.69 -9.17
N PHE A 73 4.83 -5.77 -9.22
CA PHE A 73 3.56 -5.95 -8.53
C PHE A 73 2.82 -7.18 -9.06
N LEU A 74 2.23 -7.95 -8.17
CA LEU A 74 1.41 -9.12 -8.48
C LEU A 74 -0.06 -8.81 -8.14
N GLY A 75 -0.93 -8.92 -9.14
CA GLY A 75 -2.35 -8.65 -8.99
C GLY A 75 -2.68 -7.16 -9.03
N GLY A 76 -3.88 -6.81 -8.56
CA GLY A 76 -4.36 -5.44 -8.43
C GLY A 76 -4.30 -4.95 -6.98
N ASP A 77 -4.91 -3.79 -6.74
CA ASP A 77 -5.01 -3.20 -5.41
C ASP A 77 -5.81 -4.09 -4.47
N HIS A 78 -5.32 -4.21 -3.26
CA HIS A 78 -5.95 -4.99 -2.21
C HIS A 78 -6.62 -4.04 -1.21
N THR A 79 -7.94 -4.17 -1.07
CA THR A 79 -8.73 -3.39 -0.11
C THR A 79 -9.44 -4.31 0.87
N ASP A 80 -9.42 -3.94 2.14
CA ASP A 80 -10.17 -4.65 3.20
C ASP A 80 -10.35 -3.68 4.37
N VAL A 81 -11.58 -3.24 4.61
CA VAL A 81 -11.88 -2.22 5.63
C VAL A 81 -11.57 -2.72 7.04
N GLU A 82 -11.66 -4.02 7.30
CA GLU A 82 -11.35 -4.59 8.61
C GLU A 82 -9.85 -4.50 8.94
N CYS A 83 -8.99 -4.73 7.95
CA CYS A 83 -7.53 -4.71 8.14
C CYS A 83 -6.90 -3.34 7.86
N TYR A 84 -7.35 -2.64 6.81
CA TYR A 84 -6.76 -1.37 6.35
C TYR A 84 -7.53 -0.13 6.80
N GLY A 85 -8.77 -0.29 7.33
CA GLY A 85 -9.65 0.82 7.62
C GLY A 85 -10.21 1.45 6.34
N GLU A 86 -10.72 2.69 6.46
CA GLU A 86 -11.34 3.42 5.35
C GLU A 86 -10.33 4.19 4.47
N GLY A 87 -9.04 4.05 4.74
CA GLY A 87 -7.97 4.69 3.99
C GLY A 87 -7.07 5.59 4.84
N VAL A 88 -6.21 6.34 4.18
CA VAL A 88 -5.26 7.28 4.82
C VAL A 88 -5.98 8.58 5.15
N GLY A 89 -5.79 9.10 6.35
CA GLY A 89 -6.42 10.32 6.83
C GLY A 89 -5.43 11.32 7.45
N ILE A 90 -5.83 12.59 7.48
CA ILE A 90 -5.14 13.65 8.21
C ILE A 90 -5.70 13.71 9.63
N ALA A 91 -4.85 13.45 10.64
CA ALA A 91 -5.26 13.56 12.03
C ALA A 91 -5.27 15.02 12.48
N VAL A 92 -6.37 15.44 13.11
CA VAL A 92 -6.50 16.74 13.77
C VAL A 92 -6.84 16.54 15.26
N ARG A 93 -6.66 17.58 16.08
CA ARG A 93 -7.00 17.51 17.50
C ARG A 93 -8.51 17.37 17.66
N LYS A 94 -8.95 16.62 18.67
CA LYS A 94 -10.37 16.51 19.03
C LYS A 94 -10.97 17.87 19.31
N GLY A 95 -12.12 18.17 18.68
CA GLY A 95 -12.80 19.45 18.80
C GLY A 95 -12.45 20.48 17.72
N GLU A 96 -11.47 20.20 16.85
CA GLU A 96 -11.14 21.06 15.70
C GLU A 96 -11.96 20.64 14.45
N ASP A 97 -13.28 20.58 14.61
CA ASP A 97 -14.20 20.12 13.53
C ASP A 97 -14.17 21.07 12.31
N ALA A 98 -14.04 22.38 12.53
CA ALA A 98 -13.93 23.34 11.43
C ALA A 98 -12.68 23.08 10.58
N LEU A 99 -11.53 22.86 11.20
CA LEU A 99 -10.28 22.52 10.49
C LEU A 99 -10.42 21.18 9.72
N ARG A 100 -11.03 20.17 10.34
CA ARG A 100 -11.29 18.89 9.68
C ARG A 100 -12.16 19.05 8.44
N GLU A 101 -13.23 19.86 8.53
CA GLU A 101 -14.12 20.13 7.41
C GLU A 101 -13.41 20.92 6.29
N ASP A 102 -12.60 21.92 6.64
CA ASP A 102 -11.87 22.70 5.65
C ASP A 102 -10.83 21.86 4.91
N LEU A 103 -10.09 21.00 5.61
CA LEU A 103 -9.16 20.04 5.00
C LEU A 103 -9.90 19.06 4.07
N SER A 104 -11.03 18.52 4.50
CA SER A 104 -11.83 17.61 3.67
C SER A 104 -12.34 18.29 2.40
N LYS A 105 -12.82 19.54 2.49
CA LYS A 105 -13.25 20.35 1.34
C LYS A 105 -12.08 20.65 0.40
N ALA A 106 -10.92 20.97 0.96
CA ALA A 106 -9.72 21.25 0.17
C ALA A 106 -9.27 20.01 -0.64
N ILE A 107 -9.23 18.81 0.00
CA ILE A 107 -8.92 17.56 -0.69
C ILE A 107 -9.92 17.30 -1.82
N ALA A 108 -11.22 17.45 -1.55
CA ALA A 108 -12.24 17.28 -2.58
C ALA A 108 -12.04 18.24 -3.76
N ALA A 109 -11.77 19.52 -3.49
CA ALA A 109 -11.57 20.54 -4.51
C ALA A 109 -10.35 20.29 -5.40
N ILE A 110 -9.20 19.88 -4.83
CA ILE A 110 -8.00 19.58 -5.63
C ILE A 110 -8.16 18.31 -6.45
N ARG A 111 -9.01 17.37 -6.03
CA ARG A 111 -9.37 16.18 -6.83
C ARG A 111 -10.26 16.56 -7.99
N GLU A 112 -11.27 17.40 -7.74
CA GLU A 112 -12.24 17.82 -8.76
C GLU A 112 -11.61 18.69 -9.85
N ASN A 113 -10.68 19.58 -9.49
CA ASN A 113 -10.02 20.49 -10.45
C ASN A 113 -8.78 19.93 -11.13
N GLY A 114 -8.41 18.66 -10.85
CA GLY A 114 -7.28 17.98 -11.48
C GLY A 114 -5.92 18.21 -10.82
N THR A 115 -5.79 19.15 -9.87
CA THR A 115 -4.51 19.44 -9.19
C THR A 115 -3.94 18.21 -8.49
N TYR A 116 -4.80 17.36 -7.91
CA TYR A 116 -4.35 16.13 -7.27
C TYR A 116 -3.70 15.18 -8.28
N ALA A 117 -4.31 15.02 -9.45
CA ALA A 117 -3.78 14.16 -10.51
C ALA A 117 -2.43 14.71 -11.04
N GLU A 118 -2.28 16.01 -11.25
CA GLU A 118 -1.02 16.63 -11.68
C GLU A 118 0.11 16.38 -10.66
N ILE A 119 -0.19 16.50 -9.36
CA ILE A 119 0.76 16.20 -8.30
C ILE A 119 1.09 14.71 -8.30
N ASN A 120 0.08 13.84 -8.34
CA ASN A 120 0.25 12.38 -8.37
C ASN A 120 1.19 11.96 -9.50
N ASP A 121 0.92 12.40 -10.72
CA ASP A 121 1.64 11.99 -11.93
C ASP A 121 3.11 12.49 -11.95
N THR A 122 3.44 13.48 -11.10
CA THR A 122 4.82 13.93 -10.90
C THR A 122 5.65 12.90 -10.13
N TYR A 123 5.03 12.17 -9.20
CA TYR A 123 5.74 11.29 -8.26
C TYR A 123 5.48 9.82 -8.50
N PHE A 124 4.29 9.45 -9.02
CA PHE A 124 3.86 8.05 -9.09
C PHE A 124 3.34 7.68 -10.48
N PRO A 125 3.69 6.48 -11.00
CA PRO A 125 3.19 5.97 -12.27
C PRO A 125 1.77 5.39 -12.18
N PHE A 126 1.10 5.52 -11.03
CA PHE A 126 -0.26 5.04 -10.76
C PHE A 126 -1.02 6.00 -9.85
N ASP A 127 -2.35 5.88 -9.80
CA ASP A 127 -3.20 6.71 -8.94
C ASP A 127 -3.15 6.23 -7.48
N ILE A 128 -2.55 7.03 -6.58
CA ILE A 128 -2.43 6.69 -5.16
C ILE A 128 -3.71 6.91 -4.36
N TYR A 129 -4.71 7.57 -4.91
CA TYR A 129 -5.98 7.78 -4.21
C TYR A 129 -6.87 6.53 -4.21
N GLY A 130 -6.64 5.58 -5.13
CA GLY A 130 -7.42 4.35 -5.23
C GLY A 130 -8.74 4.54 -5.97
N GLY A 131 -8.66 4.92 -7.21
CA GLY A 131 -9.76 4.99 -8.15
C GLY A 131 -10.04 6.38 -8.67
N ARG A 132 -9.59 6.67 -9.88
CA ARG A 132 -10.22 7.74 -10.68
C ARG A 132 -11.68 7.35 -10.86
N PRO A 133 -12.65 8.27 -10.66
CA PRO A 133 -14.01 8.01 -11.11
C PRO A 133 -13.94 7.55 -12.57
N ALA A 134 -14.55 6.43 -12.91
CA ALA A 134 -14.62 5.95 -14.28
C ALA A 134 -15.34 6.99 -15.11
N GLY A 135 -14.62 7.75 -15.92
CA GLY A 135 -15.23 8.71 -16.83
C GLY A 135 -14.42 9.98 -17.12
N GLU A 136 -13.11 9.86 -17.39
CA GLU A 136 -12.41 10.84 -18.26
C GLU A 136 -11.28 10.16 -19.01
#